data_d041e981924262125119cee2b137a091
#
_entry.id   d041e981924262125119cee2b137a091
#
_cell.length_a   1.000
_cell.length_b   1.000
_cell.length_c   1.000
_cell.angle_alpha   90.00
_cell.angle_beta   90.00
_cell.angle_gamma   90.00
#
_symmetry.space_group_name_H-M   'P 1'
#
loop_
_entity.id
_entity.type
_entity.pdbx_description
1 polymer ?
#
loop_
_entity_poly.entity_id
_entity_poly.type
_entity_poly.pdbx_seq_one_letter_code
_entity_poly.pdbx_strand_id
1 'polypeptide(L)'
;MISLVGYTGFVGSNLANNFKFDNLYNSKNIEEAYGTNPDLLVYSGVPAEKFLANNNPEKDMEIIKNAFENIKKINPKRIVLISTIDVYKNPINVDEDTKIDTEGLLPYGYNRYKLERMVEENFDNHLIVRLPGLYGENIKKNFIYDLINFIPSLLNEQKYSELISKDDYIKDYYLKQENGFYKCIDVNVEQKANLKTYFEKIGFSALNFTDSRSIFQFYNLSYLWEHINIALDNGIEKLNLATEPVSIEELYKYLNGTQFINEVAKEPFSYNYRTKYFKKFKCLNSYIFDKEFILNDIKKFIDIQKQNK
;
A
#
# COMPACT_ATOMS: atom_id res chain seq x y z
N MET A 1 10.42 12.65 -22.71
CA MET A 1 10.95 11.43 -22.05
C MET A 1 10.30 11.29 -20.69
N ILE A 2 9.66 10.14 -20.43
CA ILE A 2 8.97 9.83 -19.18
C ILE A 2 9.68 8.66 -18.51
N SER A 3 10.18 8.87 -17.30
CA SER A 3 10.97 7.89 -16.55
C SER A 3 10.27 7.44 -15.27
N LEU A 4 10.42 6.17 -14.89
CA LEU A 4 9.89 5.58 -13.66
C LEU A 4 11.04 5.03 -12.81
N VAL A 5 11.12 5.47 -11.54
CA VAL A 5 11.99 4.87 -10.54
C VAL A 5 11.15 3.98 -9.60
N GLY A 6 11.66 2.78 -9.31
CA GLY A 6 11.00 1.82 -8.43
C GLY A 6 10.09 0.82 -9.16
N TYR A 7 10.30 0.58 -10.46
CA TYR A 7 9.46 -0.29 -11.30
C TYR A 7 9.36 -1.75 -10.82
N THR A 8 10.26 -2.21 -9.97
CA THR A 8 10.22 -3.56 -9.39
C THR A 8 9.41 -3.66 -8.09
N GLY A 9 9.02 -2.51 -7.51
CA GLY A 9 8.17 -2.44 -6.33
C GLY A 9 6.68 -2.63 -6.67
N PHE A 10 5.83 -2.77 -5.64
CA PHE A 10 4.40 -3.03 -5.83
C PHE A 10 3.71 -1.92 -6.64
N VAL A 11 3.91 -0.65 -6.29
CA VAL A 11 3.32 0.49 -7.03
C VAL A 11 3.95 0.63 -8.41
N GLY A 12 5.29 0.61 -8.47
CA GLY A 12 6.01 0.82 -9.72
C GLY A 12 5.77 -0.28 -10.75
N SER A 13 5.63 -1.56 -10.35
CA SER A 13 5.32 -2.63 -11.28
C SER A 13 3.91 -2.49 -11.88
N ASN A 14 2.92 -2.09 -11.07
CA ASN A 14 1.58 -1.81 -11.58
C ASN A 14 1.56 -0.61 -12.54
N LEU A 15 2.34 0.45 -12.27
CA LEU A 15 2.51 1.56 -13.21
C LEU A 15 3.14 1.10 -14.53
N ALA A 16 4.22 0.32 -14.48
CA ALA A 16 4.92 -0.18 -15.67
C ALA A 16 4.06 -1.15 -16.50
N ASN A 17 3.14 -1.90 -15.86
CA ASN A 17 2.21 -2.78 -16.57
C ASN A 17 1.08 -2.01 -17.27
N ASN A 18 0.71 -0.84 -16.75
CA ASN A 18 -0.40 -0.03 -17.29
C ASN A 18 0.06 1.10 -18.24
N PHE A 19 1.36 1.41 -18.26
CA PHE A 19 1.91 2.44 -19.15
C PHE A 19 3.35 2.10 -19.56
N LYS A 20 3.68 2.36 -20.83
CA LYS A 20 5.03 2.18 -21.35
C LYS A 20 5.88 3.43 -21.08
N PHE A 21 6.70 3.37 -20.05
CA PHE A 21 7.70 4.39 -19.75
C PHE A 21 8.88 4.29 -20.72
N ASP A 22 9.53 5.41 -21.02
CA ASP A 22 10.73 5.42 -21.85
C ASP A 22 11.92 4.76 -21.12
N ASN A 23 12.03 4.99 -19.80
CA ASN A 23 13.09 4.41 -18.98
C ASN A 23 12.55 3.88 -17.65
N LEU A 24 13.14 2.77 -17.20
CA LEU A 24 12.78 2.09 -15.95
C LEU A 24 14.03 1.93 -15.07
N TYR A 25 13.96 2.46 -13.85
CA TYR A 25 15.07 2.42 -12.90
C TYR A 25 14.66 1.79 -11.56
N ASN A 26 15.60 1.13 -10.92
CA ASN A 26 15.49 0.61 -9.56
C ASN A 26 16.82 0.78 -8.81
N SER A 27 16.96 0.23 -7.62
CA SER A 27 18.19 0.36 -6.81
C SER A 27 19.46 -0.19 -7.47
N LYS A 28 19.36 -1.03 -8.52
CA LYS A 28 20.51 -1.64 -9.19
C LYS A 28 21.04 -0.79 -10.34
N ASN A 29 20.23 0.06 -10.94
CA ASN A 29 20.58 0.87 -12.10
C ASN A 29 20.19 2.35 -11.94
N ILE A 30 19.94 2.82 -10.73
CA ILE A 30 19.52 4.21 -10.46
C ILE A 30 20.56 5.25 -10.94
N GLU A 31 21.83 4.89 -10.93
CA GLU A 31 22.89 5.79 -11.38
C GLU A 31 22.83 6.10 -12.88
N GLU A 32 22.27 5.21 -13.69
CA GLU A 32 22.02 5.43 -15.12
C GLU A 32 20.99 6.54 -15.37
N ALA A 33 20.18 6.87 -14.36
CA ALA A 33 19.20 7.95 -14.44
C ALA A 33 19.81 9.34 -14.19
N TYR A 34 21.00 9.43 -13.58
CA TYR A 34 21.58 10.69 -13.18
C TYR A 34 21.92 11.58 -14.40
N GLY A 35 21.50 12.83 -14.33
CA GLY A 35 21.72 13.81 -15.42
C GLY A 35 20.87 13.58 -16.67
N THR A 36 19.91 12.65 -16.67
CA THR A 36 19.05 12.37 -17.83
C THR A 36 17.99 13.45 -18.06
N ASN A 37 17.68 14.26 -17.05
CA ASN A 37 16.74 15.40 -17.10
C ASN A 37 15.40 15.05 -17.79
N PRO A 38 14.65 14.01 -17.35
CA PRO A 38 13.41 13.62 -18.01
C PRO A 38 12.37 14.75 -17.95
N ASP A 39 11.48 14.79 -18.95
CA ASP A 39 10.35 15.73 -18.94
C ASP A 39 9.39 15.43 -17.78
N LEU A 40 9.23 14.14 -17.46
CA LEU A 40 8.47 13.67 -16.31
C LEU A 40 9.19 12.50 -15.63
N LEU A 41 9.39 12.60 -14.32
CA LEU A 41 9.86 11.52 -13.47
C LEU A 41 8.72 11.06 -12.55
N VAL A 42 8.37 9.78 -12.59
CA VAL A 42 7.54 9.17 -11.55
C VAL A 42 8.46 8.45 -10.56
N TYR A 43 8.45 8.89 -9.31
CA TYR A 43 9.31 8.33 -8.27
C TYR A 43 8.51 7.51 -7.27
N SER A 44 8.61 6.19 -7.34
CA SER A 44 8.01 5.19 -6.44
C SER A 44 9.06 4.32 -5.74
N GLY A 45 10.30 4.83 -5.65
CA GLY A 45 11.46 4.07 -5.19
C GLY A 45 11.63 4.00 -3.65
N VAL A 46 10.69 4.53 -2.86
CA VAL A 46 10.77 4.46 -1.39
C VAL A 46 10.04 3.22 -0.88
N PRO A 47 10.70 2.34 -0.08
CA PRO A 47 10.07 1.16 0.49
C PRO A 47 8.88 1.50 1.41
N ALA A 48 7.78 0.73 1.31
CA ALA A 48 6.57 0.93 2.10
C ALA A 48 6.49 -0.08 3.27
N GLU A 49 7.51 -0.07 4.15
CA GLU A 49 7.63 -1.00 5.27
C GLU A 49 7.40 -0.30 6.61
N LYS A 50 6.12 -0.04 6.94
CA LYS A 50 5.72 0.70 8.15
C LYS A 50 6.36 0.16 9.43
N PHE A 51 6.37 -1.16 9.61
CA PHE A 51 6.92 -1.78 10.81
C PHE A 51 8.40 -1.45 10.98
N LEU A 52 9.20 -1.62 9.93
CA LEU A 52 10.64 -1.32 9.99
C LEU A 52 10.89 0.17 10.18
N ALA A 53 10.20 1.03 9.45
CA ALA A 53 10.33 2.48 9.58
C ALA A 53 9.99 2.98 10.98
N ASN A 54 8.94 2.44 11.61
CA ASN A 54 8.54 2.84 12.96
C ASN A 54 9.49 2.30 14.05
N ASN A 55 10.13 1.16 13.83
CA ASN A 55 11.09 0.59 14.80
C ASN A 55 12.55 1.07 14.58
N ASN A 56 12.87 1.57 13.38
CA ASN A 56 14.18 2.10 13.05
C ASN A 56 14.06 3.40 12.24
N PRO A 57 13.59 4.49 12.87
CA PRO A 57 13.27 5.74 12.18
C PRO A 57 14.48 6.43 11.54
N GLU A 58 15.65 6.29 12.11
CA GLU A 58 16.88 6.89 11.60
C GLU A 58 17.32 6.23 10.28
N LYS A 59 17.33 4.89 10.23
CA LYS A 59 17.63 4.15 9.02
C LYS A 59 16.59 4.42 7.91
N ASP A 60 15.34 4.54 8.27
CA ASP A 60 14.29 4.92 7.32
C ASP A 60 14.51 6.36 6.81
N MET A 61 14.93 7.30 7.66
CA MET A 61 15.28 8.66 7.25
C MET A 61 16.50 8.70 6.30
N GLU A 62 17.47 7.82 6.46
CA GLU A 62 18.59 7.69 5.51
C GLU A 62 18.09 7.29 4.12
N ILE A 63 17.13 6.36 4.05
CA ILE A 63 16.48 5.96 2.79
C ILE A 63 15.78 7.16 2.15
N ILE A 64 15.08 7.97 2.93
CA ILE A 64 14.42 9.21 2.46
C ILE A 64 15.43 10.20 1.90
N LYS A 65 16.52 10.45 2.61
CA LYS A 65 17.58 11.35 2.14
C LYS A 65 18.21 10.86 0.83
N ASN A 66 18.49 9.56 0.75
CA ASN A 66 19.02 8.95 -0.47
C ASN A 66 18.04 9.04 -1.64
N ALA A 67 16.73 8.85 -1.39
CA ALA A 67 15.70 9.03 -2.41
C ALA A 67 15.68 10.46 -2.95
N PHE A 68 15.76 11.46 -2.07
CA PHE A 68 15.83 12.85 -2.47
C PHE A 68 17.10 13.20 -3.25
N GLU A 69 18.28 12.70 -2.83
CA GLU A 69 19.52 12.88 -3.57
C GLU A 69 19.47 12.24 -4.97
N ASN A 70 18.84 11.07 -5.11
CA ASN A 70 18.60 10.46 -6.42
C ASN A 70 17.74 11.38 -7.30
N ILE A 71 16.62 11.90 -6.77
CA ILE A 71 15.75 12.83 -7.49
C ILE A 71 16.52 14.06 -7.99
N LYS A 72 17.35 14.68 -7.11
CA LYS A 72 18.19 15.83 -7.47
C LYS A 72 19.19 15.49 -8.57
N LYS A 73 19.86 14.35 -8.48
CA LYS A 73 20.84 13.92 -9.50
C LYS A 73 20.18 13.59 -10.83
N ILE A 74 18.95 13.08 -10.84
CA ILE A 74 18.15 12.84 -12.06
C ILE A 74 17.75 14.16 -12.69
N ASN A 75 17.45 15.18 -11.88
CA ASN A 75 17.10 16.54 -12.27
C ASN A 75 15.93 16.62 -13.27
N PRO A 76 14.73 16.11 -12.93
CA PRO A 76 13.58 16.11 -13.84
C PRO A 76 12.99 17.53 -14.01
N LYS A 77 12.39 17.80 -15.19
CA LYS A 77 11.62 19.03 -15.43
C LYS A 77 10.31 19.06 -14.63
N ARG A 78 9.70 17.88 -14.41
CA ARG A 78 8.51 17.67 -13.58
C ARG A 78 8.63 16.36 -12.84
N ILE A 79 8.19 16.35 -11.56
CA ILE A 79 8.23 15.14 -10.73
C ILE A 79 6.84 14.76 -10.22
N VAL A 80 6.52 13.47 -10.27
CA VAL A 80 5.44 12.83 -9.53
C VAL A 80 6.06 12.01 -8.41
N LEU A 81 5.86 12.43 -7.17
CA LEU A 81 6.29 11.68 -6.00
C LEU A 81 5.16 10.79 -5.49
N ILE A 82 5.39 9.48 -5.43
CA ILE A 82 4.47 8.56 -4.76
C ILE A 82 4.71 8.63 -3.25
N SER A 83 3.69 9.07 -2.53
CA SER A 83 3.66 9.25 -1.07
C SER A 83 2.55 8.43 -0.43
N THR A 84 2.19 8.71 0.80
CA THR A 84 1.23 7.94 1.60
C THR A 84 0.26 8.86 2.35
N ILE A 85 -0.95 8.37 2.57
CA ILE A 85 -1.94 9.01 3.44
C ILE A 85 -1.51 9.04 4.92
N ASP A 86 -0.55 8.20 5.31
CA ASP A 86 -0.04 8.14 6.68
C ASP A 86 0.77 9.38 7.10
N VAL A 87 0.92 10.36 6.23
CA VAL A 87 1.39 11.71 6.60
C VAL A 87 0.39 12.44 7.50
N TYR A 88 -0.88 12.04 7.49
CA TYR A 88 -1.89 12.52 8.43
C TYR A 88 -1.89 11.66 9.70
N LYS A 89 -1.67 12.28 10.85
CA LYS A 89 -1.74 11.61 12.16
C LYS A 89 -3.12 10.99 12.44
N ASN A 90 -4.16 11.72 12.07
CA ASN A 90 -5.55 11.27 12.10
C ASN A 90 -6.19 11.47 10.73
N PRO A 91 -6.28 10.43 9.89
CA PRO A 91 -6.78 10.54 8.52
C PRO A 91 -8.32 10.52 8.45
N ILE A 92 -8.97 11.37 9.26
CA ILE A 92 -10.44 11.52 9.30
C ILE A 92 -10.82 12.95 8.96
N ASN A 93 -11.65 13.13 7.92
CA ASN A 93 -12.13 14.43 7.45
C ASN A 93 -11.00 15.41 7.06
N VAL A 94 -9.87 14.89 6.61
CA VAL A 94 -8.73 15.66 6.10
C VAL A 94 -8.70 15.59 4.58
N ASP A 95 -8.13 16.60 3.94
CA ASP A 95 -7.90 16.72 2.50
C ASP A 95 -6.54 17.37 2.21
N GLU A 96 -6.29 17.75 0.95
CA GLU A 96 -5.00 18.32 0.52
C GLU A 96 -4.71 19.69 1.13
N ASP A 97 -5.72 20.44 1.61
CA ASP A 97 -5.56 21.73 2.28
C ASP A 97 -5.29 21.57 3.78
N THR A 98 -5.50 20.39 4.32
CA THR A 98 -5.30 20.13 5.75
C THR A 98 -3.83 20.20 6.10
N LYS A 99 -3.48 21.07 7.05
CA LYS A 99 -2.11 21.19 7.58
C LYS A 99 -1.69 19.88 8.25
N ILE A 100 -0.54 19.36 7.88
CA ILE A 100 0.03 18.18 8.51
C ILE A 100 0.53 18.51 9.92
N ASP A 101 -0.04 17.82 10.92
CA ASP A 101 0.45 17.84 12.29
C ASP A 101 1.55 16.80 12.45
N THR A 102 2.78 17.28 12.71
CA THR A 102 3.94 16.39 12.88
C THR A 102 4.21 16.02 14.33
N GLU A 103 3.51 16.64 15.30
CA GLU A 103 3.68 16.30 16.71
C GLU A 103 3.09 14.91 17.01
N GLY A 104 3.95 13.98 17.43
CA GLY A 104 3.57 12.58 17.69
C GLY A 104 3.13 11.81 16.45
N LEU A 105 3.43 12.28 15.23
CA LEU A 105 3.28 11.50 14.02
C LEU A 105 4.25 10.35 14.02
N LEU A 106 3.79 9.15 13.64
CA LEU A 106 4.65 7.97 13.57
C LEU A 106 5.78 8.16 12.55
N PRO A 107 6.97 7.61 12.81
CA PRO A 107 8.16 7.80 11.98
C PRO A 107 7.92 7.52 10.49
N TYR A 108 7.16 6.48 10.14
CA TYR A 108 6.82 6.16 8.76
C TYR A 108 6.16 7.35 8.04
N GLY A 109 5.11 7.92 8.61
CA GLY A 109 4.40 9.08 8.06
C GLY A 109 5.27 10.34 8.08
N TYR A 110 5.97 10.58 9.18
CA TYR A 110 6.84 11.73 9.35
C TYR A 110 7.96 11.79 8.30
N ASN A 111 8.65 10.67 8.07
CA ASN A 111 9.76 10.62 7.12
C ASN A 111 9.27 10.80 5.67
N ARG A 112 8.10 10.26 5.28
CA ARG A 112 7.50 10.51 3.96
C ARG A 112 7.08 11.95 3.81
N TYR A 113 6.48 12.55 4.84
CA TYR A 113 6.17 13.98 4.83
C TYR A 113 7.42 14.85 4.66
N LYS A 114 8.55 14.46 5.27
CA LYS A 114 9.83 15.17 5.04
C LYS A 114 10.27 15.10 3.58
N LEU A 115 10.09 13.95 2.91
CA LEU A 115 10.39 13.83 1.48
C LEU A 115 9.45 14.70 0.64
N GLU A 116 8.15 14.75 0.96
CA GLU A 116 7.20 15.67 0.30
C GLU A 116 7.72 17.12 0.39
N ARG A 117 8.09 17.57 1.59
CA ARG A 117 8.63 18.92 1.81
C ARG A 117 9.90 19.20 1.02
N MET A 118 10.85 18.24 1.00
CA MET A 118 12.07 18.35 0.22
C MET A 118 11.79 18.51 -1.28
N VAL A 119 10.80 17.78 -1.81
CA VAL A 119 10.39 17.90 -3.21
C VAL A 119 9.72 19.24 -3.47
N GLU A 120 8.76 19.67 -2.64
CA GLU A 120 8.06 20.95 -2.76
C GLU A 120 9.02 22.15 -2.74
N GLU A 121 10.05 22.10 -1.90
CA GLU A 121 11.01 23.20 -1.73
C GLU A 121 12.06 23.29 -2.85
N ASN A 122 12.24 22.22 -3.65
CA ASN A 122 13.29 22.17 -4.65
C ASN A 122 12.80 21.99 -6.11
N PHE A 123 11.52 21.69 -6.32
CA PHE A 123 10.94 21.47 -7.64
C PHE A 123 9.62 22.23 -7.79
N ASP A 124 9.60 23.31 -8.58
CA ASP A 124 8.40 24.10 -8.84
C ASP A 124 7.30 23.29 -9.52
N ASN A 125 7.69 22.36 -10.40
CA ASN A 125 6.75 21.49 -11.12
C ASN A 125 6.71 20.10 -10.48
N HIS A 126 5.85 19.93 -9.49
CA HIS A 126 5.67 18.67 -8.77
C HIS A 126 4.21 18.24 -8.66
N LEU A 127 4.00 16.95 -8.47
CA LEU A 127 2.75 16.34 -8.03
C LEU A 127 3.07 15.31 -6.94
N ILE A 128 2.53 15.48 -5.77
CA ILE A 128 2.61 14.52 -4.67
C ILE A 128 1.33 13.70 -4.64
N VAL A 129 1.44 12.37 -4.81
CA VAL A 129 0.30 11.46 -4.81
C VAL A 129 0.31 10.63 -3.55
N ARG A 130 -0.65 10.88 -2.65
CA ARG A 130 -0.79 10.18 -1.36
C ARG A 130 -1.72 8.99 -1.53
N LEU A 131 -1.14 7.81 -1.36
CA LEU A 131 -1.80 6.53 -1.59
C LEU A 131 -2.48 5.98 -0.33
N PRO A 132 -3.67 5.35 -0.48
CA PRO A 132 -4.40 4.65 0.58
C PRO A 132 -3.96 3.19 0.79
N GLY A 133 -4.89 2.35 1.25
CA GLY A 133 -4.78 0.90 1.18
C GLY A 133 -4.84 0.42 -0.26
N LEU A 134 -3.84 -0.33 -0.72
CA LEU A 134 -3.67 -0.64 -2.14
C LEU A 134 -4.00 -2.09 -2.46
N TYR A 135 -4.56 -2.33 -3.66
CA TYR A 135 -4.61 -3.64 -4.27
C TYR A 135 -4.27 -3.54 -5.78
N GLY A 136 -3.86 -4.66 -6.35
CA GLY A 136 -3.38 -4.73 -7.73
C GLY A 136 -2.52 -5.97 -7.95
N GLU A 137 -1.95 -6.12 -9.12
CA GLU A 137 -1.04 -7.22 -9.44
C GLU A 137 0.12 -7.28 -8.46
N ASN A 138 0.53 -8.49 -8.09
CA ASN A 138 1.62 -8.72 -7.13
C ASN A 138 1.35 -8.23 -5.70
N ILE A 139 0.08 -8.08 -5.29
CA ILE A 139 -0.28 -7.79 -3.90
C ILE A 139 0.32 -8.84 -2.95
N LYS A 140 0.89 -8.41 -1.81
CA LYS A 140 1.59 -9.30 -0.85
C LYS A 140 1.10 -9.17 0.59
N LYS A 141 0.25 -8.20 0.88
CA LYS A 141 -0.22 -7.90 2.24
C LYS A 141 -1.53 -7.12 2.21
N ASN A 142 -2.22 -7.05 3.28
CA ASN A 142 -3.49 -6.44 3.66
C ASN A 142 -4.68 -7.43 3.59
N PHE A 143 -5.85 -6.96 4.06
CA PHE A 143 -7.02 -7.81 4.15
C PHE A 143 -7.48 -8.42 2.81
N ILE A 144 -7.31 -7.69 1.68
CA ILE A 144 -7.64 -8.22 0.34
C ILE A 144 -6.70 -9.37 -0.02
N TYR A 145 -5.40 -9.25 0.30
CA TYR A 145 -4.46 -10.35 0.13
C TYR A 145 -4.85 -11.58 0.97
N ASP A 146 -5.27 -11.35 2.21
CA ASP A 146 -5.66 -12.41 3.15
C ASP A 146 -6.95 -13.12 2.72
N LEU A 147 -7.90 -12.40 2.07
CA LEU A 147 -9.07 -12.99 1.42
C LEU A 147 -8.72 -13.94 0.25
N ILE A 148 -7.60 -13.69 -0.43
CA ILE A 148 -7.09 -14.53 -1.53
C ILE A 148 -6.22 -15.67 -0.97
N ASN A 149 -5.50 -15.42 0.13
CA ASN A 149 -4.53 -16.32 0.74
C ASN A 149 -4.93 -16.65 2.16
N PHE A 150 -5.70 -17.73 2.33
CA PHE A 150 -6.23 -18.16 3.62
C PHE A 150 -5.14 -18.50 4.65
N ILE A 151 -4.02 -19.07 4.18
CA ILE A 151 -2.90 -19.48 5.03
C ILE A 151 -2.11 -18.21 5.41
N PRO A 152 -1.87 -17.96 6.71
CA PRO A 152 -1.05 -16.85 7.15
C PRO A 152 0.35 -16.89 6.52
N SER A 153 0.75 -15.84 5.83
CA SER A 153 2.10 -15.74 5.26
C SER A 153 3.17 -15.45 6.31
N LEU A 154 2.77 -14.79 7.42
CA LEU A 154 3.62 -14.43 8.54
C LEU A 154 2.89 -14.66 9.86
N LEU A 155 3.59 -15.19 10.85
CA LEU A 155 3.17 -15.31 12.24
C LEU A 155 4.16 -14.54 13.13
N ASN A 156 3.66 -13.80 14.12
CA ASN A 156 4.54 -13.30 15.17
C ASN A 156 4.92 -14.44 16.13
N GLU A 157 5.94 -14.22 16.95
CA GLU A 157 6.47 -15.25 17.86
C GLU A 157 5.41 -15.76 18.83
N GLN A 158 4.55 -14.87 19.36
CA GLN A 158 3.49 -15.25 20.27
C GLN A 158 2.47 -16.19 19.61
N LYS A 159 1.99 -15.85 18.42
CA LYS A 159 1.01 -16.68 17.69
C LYS A 159 1.62 -18.00 17.21
N TYR A 160 2.86 -17.98 16.73
CA TYR A 160 3.57 -19.19 16.37
C TYR A 160 3.69 -20.15 17.57
N SER A 161 4.15 -19.65 18.73
CA SER A 161 4.29 -20.43 19.96
C SER A 161 2.95 -20.96 20.46
N GLU A 162 1.88 -20.16 20.38
CA GLU A 162 0.51 -20.61 20.71
C GLU A 162 0.08 -21.80 19.83
N LEU A 163 0.31 -21.70 18.52
CA LEU A 163 -0.11 -22.75 17.57
C LEU A 163 0.67 -24.04 17.78
N ILE A 164 2.00 -23.98 17.87
CA ILE A 164 2.83 -25.17 18.07
C ILE A 164 2.64 -25.82 19.44
N SER A 165 2.20 -25.06 20.46
CA SER A 165 1.87 -25.65 21.77
C SER A 165 0.65 -26.56 21.75
N LYS A 166 -0.23 -26.41 20.75
CA LYS A 166 -1.42 -27.23 20.55
C LYS A 166 -1.17 -28.39 19.61
N ASP A 167 -0.37 -28.16 18.59
CA ASP A 167 -0.03 -29.13 17.54
C ASP A 167 1.22 -28.62 16.82
N ASP A 168 2.25 -29.44 16.68
CA ASP A 168 3.53 -29.06 16.05
C ASP A 168 3.52 -29.13 14.51
N TYR A 169 2.35 -29.44 13.92
CA TYR A 169 2.17 -29.64 12.48
C TYR A 169 2.75 -28.52 11.60
N ILE A 170 2.63 -27.23 12.04
CA ILE A 170 3.12 -26.10 11.25
C ILE A 170 4.62 -25.85 11.39
N LYS A 171 5.32 -26.57 12.28
CA LYS A 171 6.73 -26.33 12.61
C LYS A 171 7.64 -26.42 11.39
N ASP A 172 7.37 -27.35 10.47
CA ASP A 172 8.17 -27.55 9.27
C ASP A 172 7.82 -26.56 8.13
N TYR A 173 6.73 -25.80 8.30
CA TYR A 173 6.24 -24.85 7.28
C TYR A 173 6.53 -23.39 7.57
N TYR A 174 7.01 -23.06 8.78
CA TYR A 174 7.28 -21.67 9.17
C TYR A 174 8.71 -21.51 9.68
N LEU A 175 9.47 -20.63 9.04
CA LEU A 175 10.85 -20.34 9.39
C LEU A 175 10.99 -18.96 10.04
N LYS A 176 11.71 -18.92 11.17
CA LYS A 176 12.02 -17.67 11.89
C LYS A 176 12.90 -16.79 11.02
N GLN A 177 12.49 -15.53 10.89
CA GLN A 177 13.21 -14.49 10.17
C GLN A 177 14.02 -13.62 11.14
N GLU A 178 14.98 -12.87 10.64
CA GLU A 178 15.81 -11.94 11.43
C GLU A 178 14.99 -10.87 12.19
N ASN A 179 13.83 -10.49 11.65
CA ASN A 179 12.90 -9.54 12.26
C ASN A 179 12.00 -10.15 13.35
N GLY A 180 12.21 -11.42 13.73
CA GLY A 180 11.49 -12.13 14.77
C GLY A 180 10.15 -12.73 14.34
N PHE A 181 9.71 -12.54 13.09
CA PHE A 181 8.52 -13.19 12.54
C PHE A 181 8.86 -14.57 11.98
N TYR A 182 7.84 -15.44 11.93
CA TYR A 182 7.90 -16.74 11.28
C TYR A 182 7.20 -16.66 9.93
N LYS A 183 7.93 -16.87 8.86
CA LYS A 183 7.43 -16.82 7.49
C LYS A 183 7.10 -18.22 6.99
N CYS A 184 5.91 -18.38 6.41
CA CYS A 184 5.55 -19.60 5.68
C CYS A 184 6.52 -19.80 4.51
N ILE A 185 7.08 -21.00 4.39
CA ILE A 185 7.95 -21.37 3.26
C ILE A 185 7.12 -21.53 1.98
N ASP A 186 7.79 -21.57 0.85
CA ASP A 186 7.15 -21.94 -0.41
C ASP A 186 6.71 -23.42 -0.35
N VAL A 187 5.42 -23.65 -0.55
CA VAL A 187 4.80 -24.96 -0.46
C VAL A 187 4.21 -25.36 -1.82
N ASN A 188 4.26 -26.66 -2.14
CA ASN A 188 3.60 -27.20 -3.32
C ASN A 188 2.06 -27.23 -3.14
N VAL A 189 1.34 -27.60 -4.21
CA VAL A 189 -0.14 -27.59 -4.23
C VAL A 189 -0.75 -28.50 -3.15
N GLU A 190 -0.20 -29.70 -2.96
CA GLU A 190 -0.66 -30.65 -1.95
C GLU A 190 -0.43 -30.14 -0.52
N GLN A 191 0.77 -29.65 -0.24
CA GLN A 191 1.12 -29.05 1.06
C GLN A 191 0.23 -27.84 1.37
N LYS A 192 -0.07 -27.02 0.35
CA LYS A 192 -0.97 -25.87 0.49
C LYS A 192 -2.40 -26.31 0.85
N ALA A 193 -2.90 -27.35 0.21
CA ALA A 193 -4.22 -27.92 0.54
C ALA A 193 -4.27 -28.46 1.97
N ASN A 194 -3.23 -29.20 2.37
CA ASN A 194 -3.12 -29.75 3.74
C ASN A 194 -3.00 -28.65 4.79
N LEU A 195 -2.19 -27.62 4.57
CA LEU A 195 -2.10 -26.46 5.46
C LEU A 195 -3.43 -25.71 5.55
N LYS A 196 -4.14 -25.55 4.45
CA LYS A 196 -5.46 -24.94 4.45
C LYS A 196 -6.43 -25.72 5.33
N THR A 197 -6.50 -27.05 5.14
CA THR A 197 -7.34 -27.94 5.97
C THR A 197 -6.97 -27.87 7.44
N TYR A 198 -5.68 -27.83 7.76
CA TYR A 198 -5.20 -27.66 9.12
C TYR A 198 -5.71 -26.34 9.73
N PHE A 199 -5.50 -25.22 9.05
CA PHE A 199 -5.94 -23.91 9.53
C PHE A 199 -7.46 -23.79 9.65
N GLU A 200 -8.23 -24.40 8.73
CA GLU A 200 -9.69 -24.52 8.83
C GLU A 200 -10.12 -25.29 10.08
N LYS A 201 -9.46 -26.42 10.35
CA LYS A 201 -9.75 -27.28 11.53
C LYS A 201 -9.54 -26.55 12.86
N ILE A 202 -8.49 -25.72 12.96
CA ILE A 202 -8.19 -24.98 14.18
C ILE A 202 -8.94 -23.63 14.26
N GLY A 203 -9.76 -23.29 13.26
CA GLY A 203 -10.53 -22.04 13.21
C GLY A 203 -9.68 -20.79 13.13
N PHE A 204 -8.50 -20.86 12.47
CA PHE A 204 -7.58 -19.75 12.34
C PHE A 204 -7.16 -19.55 10.87
N SER A 205 -7.02 -18.30 10.46
CA SER A 205 -6.60 -17.95 9.10
C SER A 205 -5.88 -16.60 9.09
N ALA A 206 -5.37 -16.18 7.94
CA ALA A 206 -4.81 -14.85 7.75
C ALA A 206 -5.80 -13.72 8.10
N LEU A 207 -7.11 -13.96 7.93
CA LEU A 207 -8.15 -12.97 8.25
C LEU A 207 -8.21 -12.61 9.74
N ASN A 208 -7.79 -13.50 10.62
CA ASN A 208 -7.84 -13.29 12.08
C ASN A 208 -6.86 -12.21 12.59
N PHE A 209 -5.97 -11.70 11.73
CA PHE A 209 -5.12 -10.57 12.08
C PHE A 209 -5.79 -9.20 11.91
N THR A 210 -6.93 -9.13 11.23
CA THR A 210 -7.61 -7.87 10.94
C THR A 210 -8.89 -7.73 11.77
N ASP A 211 -9.03 -6.60 12.46
CA ASP A 211 -10.27 -6.29 13.21
C ASP A 211 -11.41 -5.97 12.23
N SER A 212 -12.54 -6.64 12.41
CA SER A 212 -13.71 -6.51 11.53
C SER A 212 -14.34 -5.12 11.54
N ARG A 213 -14.18 -4.36 12.62
CA ARG A 213 -14.69 -3.00 12.78
C ARG A 213 -13.81 -1.94 12.11
N SER A 214 -12.58 -2.32 11.70
CA SER A 214 -11.68 -1.39 11.05
C SER A 214 -12.26 -0.89 9.73
N ILE A 215 -12.09 0.41 9.46
CA ILE A 215 -12.56 1.11 8.27
C ILE A 215 -11.35 1.52 7.45
N PHE A 216 -11.32 1.10 6.18
CA PHE A 216 -10.25 1.42 5.26
C PHE A 216 -10.77 2.06 3.98
N GLN A 217 -9.88 2.72 3.28
CA GLN A 217 -10.08 3.19 1.92
C GLN A 217 -9.15 2.37 1.02
N PHE A 218 -9.71 1.68 0.03
CA PHE A 218 -8.99 0.80 -0.86
C PHE A 218 -8.92 1.37 -2.27
N TYR A 219 -7.76 1.23 -2.91
CA TYR A 219 -7.52 1.77 -4.23
C TYR A 219 -6.81 0.74 -5.13
N ASN A 220 -7.37 0.53 -6.33
CA ASN A 220 -6.79 -0.34 -7.35
C ASN A 220 -5.71 0.40 -8.14
N LEU A 221 -4.49 -0.14 -8.11
CA LEU A 221 -3.34 0.43 -8.80
C LEU A 221 -3.48 0.45 -10.33
N SER A 222 -4.42 -0.30 -10.90
CA SER A 222 -4.68 -0.26 -12.36
C SER A 222 -5.13 1.12 -12.86
N TYR A 223 -5.74 1.94 -11.99
CA TYR A 223 -6.19 3.30 -12.32
C TYR A 223 -5.13 4.38 -12.06
N LEU A 224 -3.98 4.02 -11.47
CA LEU A 224 -3.03 5.00 -10.94
C LEU A 224 -2.46 5.92 -12.03
N TRP A 225 -2.07 5.35 -13.17
CA TRP A 225 -1.51 6.16 -14.25
C TRP A 225 -2.53 7.15 -14.85
N GLU A 226 -3.77 6.72 -15.04
CA GLU A 226 -4.86 7.59 -15.49
C GLU A 226 -5.09 8.76 -14.53
N HIS A 227 -5.17 8.48 -13.23
CA HIS A 227 -5.39 9.51 -12.22
C HIS A 227 -4.19 10.46 -12.05
N ILE A 228 -2.96 9.99 -12.22
CA ILE A 228 -1.78 10.84 -12.31
C ILE A 228 -1.91 11.81 -13.48
N ASN A 229 -2.29 11.34 -14.68
CA ASN A 229 -2.46 12.21 -15.85
C ASN A 229 -3.55 13.25 -15.63
N ILE A 230 -4.71 12.85 -15.11
CA ILE A 230 -5.78 13.81 -14.75
C ILE A 230 -5.26 14.89 -13.81
N ALA A 231 -4.46 14.53 -12.81
CA ALA A 231 -3.88 15.49 -11.88
C ALA A 231 -2.88 16.43 -12.56
N LEU A 232 -2.00 15.88 -13.40
CA LEU A 232 -1.01 16.64 -14.16
C LEU A 232 -1.67 17.64 -15.11
N ASP A 233 -2.70 17.23 -15.85
CA ASP A 233 -3.44 18.05 -16.81
C ASP A 233 -4.23 19.17 -16.15
N ASN A 234 -4.60 19.00 -14.87
CA ASN A 234 -5.31 20.01 -14.09
C ASN A 234 -4.40 20.86 -13.19
N GLY A 235 -3.06 20.72 -13.30
CA GLY A 235 -2.12 21.50 -12.49
C GLY A 235 -2.21 21.21 -10.99
N ILE A 236 -2.60 19.99 -10.61
CA ILE A 236 -2.68 19.60 -9.20
C ILE A 236 -1.28 19.31 -8.67
N GLU A 237 -0.92 19.91 -7.55
CA GLU A 237 0.39 19.73 -6.91
C GLU A 237 0.38 18.65 -5.82
N LYS A 238 -0.77 18.42 -5.20
CA LYS A 238 -1.01 17.35 -4.20
C LYS A 238 -2.32 16.66 -4.48
N LEU A 239 -2.35 15.35 -4.39
CA LEU A 239 -3.55 14.54 -4.60
C LEU A 239 -3.63 13.44 -3.54
N ASN A 240 -4.71 13.42 -2.78
CA ASN A 240 -5.12 12.27 -1.99
C ASN A 240 -5.96 11.35 -2.88
N LEU A 241 -5.49 10.13 -3.13
CA LEU A 241 -6.31 9.13 -3.83
C LEU A 241 -7.39 8.58 -2.88
N ALA A 242 -8.35 9.44 -2.56
CA ALA A 242 -9.41 9.15 -1.60
C ALA A 242 -10.54 8.38 -2.26
N THR A 243 -10.82 7.19 -1.75
CA THR A 243 -12.00 6.39 -2.10
C THR A 243 -13.00 6.37 -0.95
N GLU A 244 -14.26 6.06 -1.19
CA GLU A 244 -15.23 6.00 -0.12
C GLU A 244 -14.87 4.89 0.88
N PRO A 245 -14.92 5.17 2.21
CA PRO A 245 -14.54 4.20 3.25
C PRO A 245 -15.41 2.95 3.26
N VAL A 246 -14.78 1.80 3.50
CA VAL A 246 -15.42 0.49 3.64
C VAL A 246 -14.95 -0.17 4.92
N SER A 247 -15.87 -0.67 5.75
CA SER A 247 -15.48 -1.49 6.91
C SER A 247 -15.09 -2.90 6.44
N ILE A 248 -14.23 -3.55 7.21
CA ILE A 248 -13.82 -4.93 6.93
C ILE A 248 -15.01 -5.90 6.99
N GLU A 249 -15.91 -5.72 7.96
CA GLU A 249 -17.14 -6.50 8.05
C GLU A 249 -18.02 -6.34 6.81
N GLU A 250 -18.22 -5.08 6.34
CA GLU A 250 -19.01 -4.78 5.16
C GLU A 250 -18.40 -5.40 3.90
N LEU A 251 -17.07 -5.27 3.71
CA LEU A 251 -16.36 -5.89 2.60
C LEU A 251 -16.49 -7.40 2.61
N TYR A 252 -16.27 -8.04 3.77
CA TYR A 252 -16.36 -9.48 3.90
C TYR A 252 -17.78 -9.99 3.62
N LYS A 253 -18.80 -9.33 4.19
CA LYS A 253 -20.22 -9.66 3.96
C LYS A 253 -20.60 -9.54 2.48
N TYR A 254 -20.13 -8.47 1.81
CA TYR A 254 -20.36 -8.29 0.38
C TYR A 254 -19.79 -9.42 -0.48
N LEU A 255 -18.58 -9.88 -0.15
CA LEU A 255 -17.88 -10.91 -0.90
C LEU A 255 -18.36 -12.33 -0.63
N ASN A 256 -18.74 -12.64 0.61
CA ASN A 256 -18.98 -14.00 1.07
C ASN A 256 -20.45 -14.24 1.50
N GLY A 257 -21.28 -13.21 1.58
CA GLY A 257 -22.70 -13.32 1.98
C GLY A 257 -22.92 -13.59 3.47
N THR A 258 -21.85 -13.68 4.28
CA THR A 258 -21.92 -13.97 5.72
C THR A 258 -21.23 -12.89 6.53
N GLN A 259 -21.56 -12.78 7.82
CA GLN A 259 -20.89 -11.85 8.72
C GLN A 259 -19.46 -12.31 9.05
N PHE A 260 -18.58 -11.33 9.24
CA PHE A 260 -17.24 -11.54 9.76
C PHE A 260 -17.10 -10.75 11.07
N ILE A 261 -16.93 -11.47 12.19
CA ILE A 261 -16.77 -10.89 13.50
C ILE A 261 -15.41 -11.31 14.02
N ASN A 262 -14.50 -10.35 14.15
CA ASN A 262 -13.15 -10.54 14.66
C ASN A 262 -12.71 -9.24 15.33
N GLU A 263 -12.81 -9.16 16.65
CA GLU A 263 -12.49 -7.97 17.43
C GLU A 263 -11.17 -8.18 18.15
N VAL A 264 -10.07 -7.74 17.55
CA VAL A 264 -8.70 -7.97 18.04
C VAL A 264 -8.01 -6.69 18.52
N ALA A 265 -8.50 -5.52 18.15
CA ALA A 265 -7.93 -4.25 18.53
C ALA A 265 -8.79 -3.54 19.61
N LYS A 266 -8.13 -2.90 20.57
CA LYS A 266 -8.81 -2.00 21.52
C LYS A 266 -9.46 -0.83 20.78
N GLU A 267 -8.72 -0.26 19.82
CA GLU A 267 -9.16 0.82 18.94
C GLU A 267 -8.93 0.36 17.50
N PRO A 268 -9.99 0.01 16.74
CA PRO A 268 -9.85 -0.38 15.34
C PRO A 268 -9.40 0.81 14.49
N PHE A 269 -8.71 0.54 13.40
CA PHE A 269 -8.30 1.57 12.44
C PHE A 269 -9.52 2.24 11.81
N SER A 270 -9.45 3.56 11.63
CA SER A 270 -10.48 4.32 10.94
C SER A 270 -9.85 5.33 9.98
N TYR A 271 -10.10 5.13 8.70
CA TYR A 271 -9.68 6.04 7.63
C TYR A 271 -10.92 6.63 6.95
N ASN A 272 -10.96 7.94 6.83
CA ASN A 272 -11.99 8.69 6.10
C ASN A 272 -11.43 10.04 5.67
N TYR A 273 -10.36 10.01 4.89
CA TYR A 273 -9.80 11.22 4.28
C TYR A 273 -10.47 11.47 2.92
N ARG A 274 -10.33 12.66 2.41
CA ARG A 274 -11.03 13.18 1.25
C ARG A 274 -10.05 13.76 0.23
N THR A 275 -10.58 14.02 -0.97
CA THR A 275 -9.93 14.88 -1.95
C THR A 275 -10.82 16.06 -2.30
N LYS A 276 -10.26 17.27 -2.32
CA LYS A 276 -10.97 18.46 -2.81
C LYS A 276 -11.16 18.46 -4.33
N TYR A 277 -10.43 17.60 -5.02
CA TYR A 277 -10.40 17.51 -6.49
C TYR A 277 -11.39 16.50 -7.07
N PHE A 278 -12.27 15.91 -6.28
CA PHE A 278 -13.21 14.85 -6.71
C PHE A 278 -13.98 15.17 -8.00
N LYS A 279 -14.34 16.43 -8.26
CA LYS A 279 -15.00 16.86 -9.50
C LYS A 279 -14.15 16.64 -10.75
N LYS A 280 -12.82 16.70 -10.65
CA LYS A 280 -11.88 16.44 -11.75
C LYS A 280 -11.88 14.96 -12.14
N PHE A 281 -12.25 14.10 -11.22
CA PHE A 281 -12.42 12.66 -11.40
C PHE A 281 -13.87 12.27 -11.70
N LYS A 282 -14.75 13.24 -12.03
CA LYS A 282 -16.17 13.06 -12.36
C LYS A 282 -17.01 12.46 -11.22
N CYS A 283 -16.60 12.67 -9.98
CA CYS A 283 -17.26 12.18 -8.77
C CYS A 283 -18.00 13.29 -8.01
N LEU A 284 -18.91 12.91 -7.11
CA LEU A 284 -19.82 13.84 -6.46
C LEU A 284 -19.53 14.08 -4.96
N ASN A 285 -18.84 13.16 -4.29
CA ASN A 285 -18.84 13.10 -2.82
C ASN A 285 -17.43 13.14 -2.18
N SER A 286 -16.55 14.03 -2.62
CA SER A 286 -15.20 14.18 -2.05
C SER A 286 -14.29 12.92 -2.15
N TYR A 287 -14.68 11.91 -2.95
CA TYR A 287 -13.94 10.69 -3.22
C TYR A 287 -13.77 10.49 -4.74
N ILE A 288 -12.74 9.75 -5.13
CA ILE A 288 -12.47 9.39 -6.54
C ILE A 288 -13.35 8.23 -6.99
N PHE A 289 -13.67 7.32 -6.07
CA PHE A 289 -14.59 6.19 -6.27
C PHE A 289 -15.55 6.08 -5.10
N ASP A 290 -16.81 5.78 -5.37
CA ASP A 290 -17.80 5.47 -4.36
C ASP A 290 -17.64 4.04 -3.82
N LYS A 291 -18.35 3.74 -2.76
CA LYS A 291 -18.30 2.45 -2.07
C LYS A 291 -18.75 1.29 -2.96
N GLU A 292 -19.80 1.49 -3.72
CA GLU A 292 -20.34 0.44 -4.59
C GLU A 292 -19.34 0.05 -5.67
N PHE A 293 -18.71 1.04 -6.29
CA PHE A 293 -17.62 0.80 -7.24
C PHE A 293 -16.47 0.00 -6.60
N ILE A 294 -16.02 0.42 -5.42
CA ILE A 294 -14.90 -0.22 -4.72
C ILE A 294 -15.21 -1.68 -4.37
N LEU A 295 -16.39 -1.96 -3.83
CA LEU A 295 -16.80 -3.33 -3.49
C LEU A 295 -16.85 -4.23 -4.73
N ASN A 296 -17.42 -3.74 -5.83
CA ASN A 296 -17.49 -4.44 -7.10
C ASN A 296 -16.11 -4.67 -7.71
N ASP A 297 -15.22 -3.68 -7.67
CA ASP A 297 -13.88 -3.77 -8.24
C ASP A 297 -12.98 -4.73 -7.44
N ILE A 298 -13.04 -4.69 -6.11
CA ILE A 298 -12.35 -5.67 -5.25
C ILE A 298 -12.85 -7.09 -5.53
N LYS A 299 -14.17 -7.28 -5.69
CA LYS A 299 -14.73 -8.60 -6.02
C LYS A 299 -14.17 -9.12 -7.34
N LYS A 300 -14.21 -8.32 -8.40
CA LYS A 300 -13.64 -8.69 -9.72
C LYS A 300 -12.15 -9.03 -9.61
N PHE A 301 -11.40 -8.20 -8.88
CA PHE A 301 -9.97 -8.45 -8.67
C PHE A 301 -9.72 -9.80 -7.98
N ILE A 302 -10.44 -10.10 -6.89
CA ILE A 302 -10.30 -11.36 -6.16
C ILE A 302 -10.69 -12.55 -7.05
N ASP A 303 -11.77 -12.46 -7.82
CA ASP A 303 -12.22 -13.53 -8.71
C ASP A 303 -11.16 -13.86 -9.78
N ILE A 304 -10.56 -12.84 -10.40
CA ILE A 304 -9.45 -13.01 -11.34
C ILE A 304 -8.23 -13.67 -10.66
N GLN A 305 -7.85 -13.21 -9.48
CA GLN A 305 -6.70 -13.77 -8.76
C GLN A 305 -6.91 -15.21 -8.31
N LYS A 306 -8.16 -15.63 -8.06
CA LYS A 306 -8.49 -17.03 -7.72
C LYS A 306 -8.49 -17.94 -8.95
N GLN A 307 -8.83 -17.43 -10.13
CA GLN A 307 -8.80 -18.19 -11.39
C GLN A 307 -7.37 -18.46 -11.88
N ASN A 308 -6.41 -17.57 -11.56
CA ASN A 308 -5.01 -17.68 -11.97
C ASN A 308 -4.15 -18.54 -11.02
N LYS A 309 -4.73 -19.13 -9.97
CA LYS A 309 -4.08 -20.02 -8.98
C LYS A 309 -4.49 -21.47 -9.15
#